data_cb1beff157e80a66faf710abc451b92e
#
_entry.id   cb1beff157e80a66faf710abc451b92e
#
_cell.length_a   1.000
_cell.length_b   1.000
_cell.length_c   1.000
_cell.angle_alpha   90.00
_cell.angle_beta   90.00
_cell.angle_gamma   90.00
#
_symmetry.space_group_name_H-M   'P 1'
#
loop_
_entity.id
_entity.type
_entity.pdbx_description
1 polymer ?
#
loop_
_entity_poly.entity_id
_entity_poly.type
_entity_poly.pdbx_seq_one_letter_code
_entity_poly.pdbx_strand_id
1 'polypeptide(L)'
;MTFSHVTTWIFDLDNTLYAPEVQLFAQIETRMVEYVMRTLGVDAAEAGRLRQHYWREHGTTLAGLMAEHGIDPLPYLREVHDIDFSELRPDPELAAAITALPGRKIIHTNGDSLYASRVLAHRGLEIFDAIFGVEEVGFHPKPDAGAYQAVIAAQGFDPATAAMFEDDPRNLLVPDQLGMRTVLVGSGRHGPDLLGFDRDHGRHVQFQTMDLTSFLRDLPR
;
A
#
# COMPACT_ATOMS: atom_id res chain seq x y z
N MET A 1 -0.65 18.00 17.37
CA MET A 1 -0.26 16.57 17.47
C MET A 1 1.16 16.43 16.94
N THR A 2 2.02 15.67 17.59
CA THR A 2 3.44 15.55 17.23
C THR A 2 3.80 14.12 16.90
N PHE A 3 4.91 13.91 16.23
CA PHE A 3 5.47 12.58 15.93
C PHE A 3 6.63 12.20 16.88
N SER A 4 6.90 13.02 17.91
CA SER A 4 8.06 12.84 18.80
C SER A 4 8.05 11.52 19.60
N HIS A 5 6.89 10.86 19.73
CA HIS A 5 6.72 9.56 20.38
C HIS A 5 6.83 8.38 19.40
N VAL A 6 6.91 8.65 18.10
CA VAL A 6 6.91 7.60 17.08
C VAL A 6 8.30 6.96 16.97
N THR A 7 8.32 5.64 17.09
CA THR A 7 9.50 4.79 16.99
C THR A 7 9.38 3.70 15.93
N THR A 8 8.19 3.57 15.32
CA THR A 8 7.94 2.62 14.23
C THR A 8 7.20 3.34 13.10
N TRP A 9 7.80 3.34 11.92
CA TRP A 9 7.31 4.04 10.74
C TRP A 9 6.93 3.02 9.69
N ILE A 10 5.65 2.95 9.36
CA ILE A 10 5.09 1.96 8.45
C ILE A 10 4.68 2.70 7.19
N PHE A 11 5.16 2.21 6.06
CA PHE A 11 4.85 2.79 4.77
C PHE A 11 4.15 1.76 3.88
N ASP A 12 3.09 2.18 3.25
CA ASP A 12 2.63 1.53 2.05
C ASP A 12 3.65 1.73 0.92
N LEU A 13 3.49 1.03 -0.18
CA LEU A 13 4.43 1.02 -1.30
C LEU A 13 3.90 1.81 -2.50
N ASP A 14 2.79 1.30 -3.08
CA ASP A 14 2.27 1.75 -4.37
C ASP A 14 1.62 3.12 -4.26
N ASN A 15 2.03 4.07 -5.11
CA ASN A 15 1.62 5.48 -5.06
C ASN A 15 1.92 6.21 -3.74
N THR A 16 2.62 5.55 -2.82
CA THR A 16 3.12 6.13 -1.56
C THR A 16 4.62 6.43 -1.66
N LEU A 17 5.46 5.46 -2.06
CA LEU A 17 6.90 5.64 -2.21
C LEU A 17 7.34 6.02 -3.63
N TYR A 18 6.43 6.13 -4.53
CA TYR A 18 6.58 6.70 -5.87
C TYR A 18 5.27 7.36 -6.31
N ALA A 19 5.37 8.35 -7.18
CA ALA A 19 4.20 9.10 -7.62
C ALA A 19 3.36 8.31 -8.65
N PRO A 20 2.02 8.44 -8.65
CA PRO A 20 1.14 7.77 -9.61
C PRO A 20 1.48 8.07 -11.08
N GLU A 21 2.10 9.22 -11.35
CA GLU A 21 2.54 9.66 -12.68
C GLU A 21 3.59 8.73 -13.32
N VAL A 22 4.30 7.94 -12.52
CA VAL A 22 5.20 6.88 -13.00
C VAL A 22 4.43 5.74 -13.68
N GLN A 23 3.11 5.65 -13.44
CA GLN A 23 2.21 4.66 -14.05
C GLN A 23 2.60 3.20 -13.81
N LEU A 24 3.37 2.92 -12.76
CA LEU A 24 3.77 1.55 -12.42
C LEU A 24 2.53 0.71 -12.05
N PHE A 25 1.67 1.25 -11.20
CA PHE A 25 0.44 0.58 -10.78
C PHE A 25 -0.55 0.39 -11.95
N ALA A 26 -0.57 1.29 -12.94
CA ALA A 26 -1.41 1.13 -14.13
C ALA A 26 -1.04 -0.11 -14.97
N GLN A 27 0.25 -0.49 -15.00
CA GLN A 27 0.67 -1.75 -15.63
C GLN A 27 0.13 -2.95 -14.87
N ILE A 28 0.18 -2.93 -13.53
CA ILE A 28 -0.39 -3.98 -12.67
C ILE A 28 -1.90 -4.11 -12.92
N GLU A 29 -2.63 -3.00 -12.98
CA GLU A 29 -4.07 -3.01 -13.27
C GLU A 29 -4.38 -3.66 -14.62
N THR A 30 -3.58 -3.39 -15.65
CA THR A 30 -3.71 -4.02 -16.96
C THR A 30 -3.52 -5.53 -16.85
N ARG A 31 -2.46 -5.99 -16.17
CA ARG A 31 -2.19 -7.41 -15.92
C ARG A 31 -3.29 -8.09 -15.11
N MET A 32 -3.86 -7.37 -14.11
CA MET A 32 -5.01 -7.87 -13.34
C MET A 32 -6.23 -8.13 -14.25
N VAL A 33 -6.55 -7.19 -15.17
CA VAL A 33 -7.64 -7.37 -16.13
C VAL A 33 -7.38 -8.59 -17.02
N GLU A 34 -6.19 -8.70 -17.60
CA GLU A 34 -5.80 -9.83 -18.45
C GLU A 34 -5.91 -11.17 -17.71
N TYR A 35 -5.46 -11.22 -16.46
CA TYR A 35 -5.56 -12.41 -15.61
C TYR A 35 -7.02 -12.81 -15.38
N VAL A 36 -7.88 -11.87 -14.99
CA VAL A 36 -9.31 -12.12 -14.74
C VAL A 36 -10.00 -12.60 -16.01
N MET A 37 -9.76 -11.94 -17.16
CA MET A 37 -10.33 -12.34 -18.47
C MET A 37 -9.99 -13.81 -18.79
N ARG A 38 -8.74 -14.16 -18.70
CA ARG A 38 -8.27 -15.52 -19.04
C ARG A 38 -8.78 -16.56 -18.05
N THR A 39 -8.72 -16.26 -16.75
CA THR A 39 -9.03 -17.21 -15.70
C THR A 39 -10.53 -17.50 -15.58
N LEU A 40 -11.36 -16.46 -15.76
CA LEU A 40 -12.81 -16.58 -15.64
C LEU A 40 -13.52 -16.70 -17.00
N GLY A 41 -12.80 -16.57 -18.13
CA GLY A 41 -13.40 -16.67 -19.47
C GLY A 41 -14.34 -15.52 -19.80
N VAL A 42 -14.07 -14.31 -19.29
CA VAL A 42 -14.89 -13.11 -19.47
C VAL A 42 -14.20 -12.10 -20.38
N ASP A 43 -14.98 -11.15 -20.92
CA ASP A 43 -14.40 -10.02 -21.67
C ASP A 43 -13.80 -8.94 -20.77
N ALA A 44 -13.13 -7.96 -21.36
CA ALA A 44 -12.45 -6.90 -20.62
C ALA A 44 -13.41 -6.00 -19.80
N ALA A 45 -14.63 -5.76 -20.29
CA ALA A 45 -15.63 -4.96 -19.62
C ALA A 45 -16.13 -5.69 -18.35
N GLU A 46 -16.38 -6.99 -18.45
CA GLU A 46 -16.76 -7.83 -17.31
C GLU A 46 -15.60 -7.97 -16.32
N ALA A 47 -14.38 -8.22 -16.79
CA ALA A 47 -13.20 -8.28 -15.94
C ALA A 47 -13.00 -6.99 -15.13
N GLY A 48 -13.20 -5.83 -15.76
CA GLY A 48 -13.15 -4.54 -15.10
C GLY A 48 -14.23 -4.39 -14.01
N ARG A 49 -15.48 -4.83 -14.28
CA ARG A 49 -16.57 -4.81 -13.29
C ARG A 49 -16.28 -5.76 -12.10
N LEU A 50 -15.78 -6.96 -12.39
CA LEU A 50 -15.42 -7.93 -11.35
C LEU A 50 -14.29 -7.40 -10.45
N ARG A 51 -13.24 -6.79 -11.03
CA ARG A 51 -12.17 -6.16 -10.24
C ARG A 51 -12.70 -5.09 -9.29
N GLN A 52 -13.62 -4.23 -9.78
CA GLN A 52 -14.26 -3.21 -8.92
C GLN A 52 -15.10 -3.84 -7.82
N HIS A 53 -15.84 -4.89 -8.13
CA HIS A 53 -16.62 -5.65 -7.16
C HIS A 53 -15.68 -6.23 -6.08
N TYR A 54 -14.64 -6.96 -6.46
CA TYR A 54 -13.69 -7.56 -5.52
C TYR A 54 -12.99 -6.52 -4.64
N TRP A 55 -12.59 -5.39 -5.23
CA TRP A 55 -11.99 -4.30 -4.46
C TRP A 55 -12.94 -3.71 -3.40
N ARG A 56 -14.23 -3.60 -3.69
CA ARG A 56 -15.22 -3.09 -2.72
C ARG A 56 -15.54 -4.11 -1.64
N GLU A 57 -15.79 -5.36 -2.02
CA GLU A 57 -16.30 -6.40 -1.11
C GLU A 57 -15.17 -7.12 -0.34
N HIS A 58 -13.99 -7.26 -0.95
CA HIS A 58 -12.89 -8.05 -0.40
C HIS A 58 -11.60 -7.26 -0.19
N GLY A 59 -11.57 -5.97 -0.50
CA GLY A 59 -10.41 -5.09 -0.35
C GLY A 59 -9.44 -5.11 -1.53
N THR A 60 -9.23 -6.26 -2.18
CA THR A 60 -8.38 -6.39 -3.38
C THR A 60 -8.97 -7.37 -4.40
N THR A 61 -8.49 -7.25 -5.66
CA THR A 61 -8.85 -8.22 -6.72
C THR A 61 -8.44 -9.64 -6.33
N LEU A 62 -7.27 -9.82 -5.75
CA LEU A 62 -6.77 -11.14 -5.34
C LEU A 62 -7.67 -11.77 -4.28
N ALA A 63 -8.03 -11.02 -3.23
CA ALA A 63 -8.89 -11.55 -2.17
C ALA A 63 -10.26 -11.99 -2.70
N GLY A 64 -10.84 -11.23 -3.64
CA GLY A 64 -12.08 -11.63 -4.30
C GLY A 64 -11.93 -12.90 -5.16
N LEU A 65 -10.86 -13.01 -5.94
CA LEU A 65 -10.57 -14.22 -6.74
C LEU A 65 -10.39 -15.46 -5.84
N MET A 66 -9.72 -15.31 -4.71
CA MET A 66 -9.55 -16.39 -3.74
C MET A 66 -10.90 -16.79 -3.12
N ALA A 67 -11.67 -15.80 -2.65
CA ALA A 67 -12.92 -16.04 -1.92
C ALA A 67 -14.03 -16.62 -2.82
N GLU A 68 -14.21 -16.08 -4.03
CA GLU A 68 -15.33 -16.43 -4.90
C GLU A 68 -14.99 -17.55 -5.90
N HIS A 69 -13.72 -17.73 -6.23
CA HIS A 69 -13.28 -18.69 -7.28
C HIS A 69 -12.23 -19.69 -6.82
N GLY A 70 -11.74 -19.61 -5.56
CA GLY A 70 -10.74 -20.54 -5.03
C GLY A 70 -9.39 -20.48 -5.77
N ILE A 71 -9.03 -19.32 -6.31
CA ILE A 71 -7.79 -19.14 -7.08
C ILE A 71 -6.57 -19.24 -6.15
N ASP A 72 -5.54 -19.94 -6.60
CA ASP A 72 -4.22 -19.94 -5.95
C ASP A 72 -3.59 -18.54 -6.09
N PRO A 73 -3.23 -17.86 -4.98
CA PRO A 73 -2.69 -16.52 -5.02
C PRO A 73 -1.31 -16.41 -5.68
N LEU A 74 -0.47 -17.44 -5.56
CA LEU A 74 0.94 -17.32 -5.97
C LEU A 74 1.14 -17.16 -7.49
N PRO A 75 0.43 -17.88 -8.38
CA PRO A 75 0.50 -17.60 -9.81
C PRO A 75 0.00 -16.22 -10.19
N TYR A 76 -1.09 -15.77 -9.55
CA TYR A 76 -1.63 -14.42 -9.75
C TYR A 76 -0.59 -13.34 -9.43
N LEU A 77 -0.02 -13.37 -8.23
CA LEU A 77 0.97 -12.38 -7.78
C LEU A 77 2.17 -12.31 -8.72
N ARG A 78 2.73 -13.46 -9.10
CA ARG A 78 3.86 -13.50 -10.04
C ARG A 78 3.54 -12.88 -11.39
N GLU A 79 2.33 -13.09 -11.91
CA GLU A 79 1.96 -12.60 -13.22
C GLU A 79 1.62 -11.11 -13.23
N VAL A 80 0.87 -10.63 -12.25
CA VAL A 80 0.46 -9.21 -12.21
C VAL A 80 1.63 -8.28 -11.90
N HIS A 81 2.67 -8.77 -11.22
CA HIS A 81 3.89 -8.02 -10.92
C HIS A 81 5.03 -8.24 -11.93
N ASP A 82 4.78 -8.96 -13.05
CA ASP A 82 5.73 -9.04 -14.17
C ASP A 82 5.54 -7.82 -15.09
N ILE A 83 6.08 -6.70 -14.64
CA ILE A 83 5.93 -5.37 -15.25
C ILE A 83 7.28 -4.72 -15.53
N ASP A 84 7.27 -3.65 -16.32
CA ASP A 84 8.46 -2.84 -16.62
C ASP A 84 8.71 -1.79 -15.54
N PHE A 85 9.89 -1.80 -14.95
CA PHE A 85 10.36 -0.85 -13.93
C PHE A 85 11.22 0.29 -14.50
N SER A 86 11.39 0.37 -15.81
CA SER A 86 12.36 1.28 -16.46
C SER A 86 12.08 2.77 -16.19
N GLU A 87 10.84 3.14 -15.92
CA GLU A 87 10.46 4.50 -15.58
C GLU A 87 10.68 4.85 -14.08
N LEU A 88 10.91 3.84 -13.25
CA LEU A 88 11.15 4.06 -11.83
C LEU A 88 12.59 4.52 -11.62
N ARG A 89 12.77 5.67 -10.98
CA ARG A 89 14.08 6.30 -10.76
C ARG A 89 14.44 6.33 -9.28
N PRO A 90 15.74 6.24 -8.93
CA PRO A 90 16.18 6.43 -7.55
C PRO A 90 15.78 7.81 -7.02
N ASP A 91 15.43 7.84 -5.72
CA ASP A 91 15.07 9.05 -4.99
C ASP A 91 15.94 9.21 -3.74
N PRO A 92 17.15 9.77 -3.88
CA PRO A 92 18.06 9.91 -2.74
C PRO A 92 17.56 10.90 -1.68
N GLU A 93 16.67 11.82 -2.05
CA GLU A 93 16.11 12.78 -1.09
C GLU A 93 15.08 12.12 -0.18
N LEU A 94 14.20 11.29 -0.75
CA LEU A 94 13.27 10.47 0.03
C LEU A 94 14.02 9.45 0.88
N ALA A 95 15.05 8.78 0.30
CA ALA A 95 15.89 7.84 1.03
C ALA A 95 16.53 8.49 2.26
N ALA A 96 17.11 9.68 2.11
CA ALA A 96 17.70 10.42 3.20
C ALA A 96 16.67 10.84 4.25
N ALA A 97 15.48 11.29 3.83
CA ALA A 97 14.41 11.69 4.73
C ALA A 97 13.90 10.51 5.59
N ILE A 98 13.67 9.34 4.97
CA ILE A 98 13.26 8.12 5.68
C ILE A 98 14.37 7.61 6.60
N THR A 99 15.62 7.58 6.12
CA THR A 99 16.77 7.12 6.93
C THR A 99 16.95 7.97 8.20
N ALA A 100 16.66 9.26 8.13
CA ALA A 100 16.79 10.18 9.26
C ALA A 100 15.71 9.97 10.36
N LEU A 101 14.65 9.21 10.10
CA LEU A 101 13.63 8.90 11.10
C LEU A 101 14.20 7.98 12.19
N PRO A 102 13.89 8.23 13.48
CA PRO A 102 14.35 7.37 14.57
C PRO A 102 13.59 6.05 14.59
N GLY A 103 14.25 4.97 15.00
CA GLY A 103 13.61 3.66 15.17
C GLY A 103 13.42 2.89 13.87
N ARG A 104 12.42 2.01 13.84
CA ARG A 104 12.20 1.04 12.74
C ARG A 104 11.38 1.59 11.58
N LYS A 105 11.70 1.17 10.38
CA LYS A 105 11.00 1.45 9.12
C LYS A 105 10.52 0.14 8.51
N ILE A 106 9.24 0.05 8.22
CA ILE A 106 8.57 -1.17 7.77
C ILE A 106 7.78 -0.86 6.51
N ILE A 107 7.84 -1.75 5.52
CA ILE A 107 6.89 -1.74 4.40
C ILE A 107 5.73 -2.66 4.76
N HIS A 108 4.49 -2.18 4.51
CA HIS A 108 3.28 -2.97 4.58
C HIS A 108 2.42 -2.70 3.34
N THR A 109 2.45 -3.60 2.39
CA THR A 109 1.80 -3.48 1.07
C THR A 109 0.81 -4.60 0.80
N ASN A 110 -0.18 -4.34 -0.08
CA ASN A 110 -1.07 -5.37 -0.64
C ASN A 110 -0.45 -6.10 -1.85
N GLY A 111 0.73 -5.66 -2.33
CA GLY A 111 1.56 -6.41 -3.25
C GLY A 111 2.34 -7.52 -2.55
N ASP A 112 3.08 -8.36 -3.31
CA ASP A 112 3.97 -9.35 -2.72
C ASP A 112 5.32 -8.75 -2.33
N SER A 113 6.04 -9.43 -1.41
CA SER A 113 7.32 -8.95 -0.88
C SER A 113 8.44 -8.93 -1.92
N LEU A 114 8.39 -9.82 -2.93
CA LEU A 114 9.34 -9.83 -4.03
C LEU A 114 9.16 -8.60 -4.93
N TYR A 115 7.92 -8.29 -5.29
CA TYR A 115 7.58 -7.06 -6.01
C TYR A 115 8.03 -5.83 -5.23
N ALA A 116 7.69 -5.76 -3.94
CA ALA A 116 8.10 -4.65 -3.08
C ALA A 116 9.61 -4.46 -3.08
N SER A 117 10.38 -5.54 -2.95
CA SER A 117 11.85 -5.50 -2.99
C SER A 117 12.38 -4.95 -4.31
N ARG A 118 11.76 -5.31 -5.46
CA ARG A 118 12.13 -4.78 -6.77
C ARG A 118 11.87 -3.27 -6.88
N VAL A 119 10.70 -2.80 -6.42
CA VAL A 119 10.38 -1.37 -6.37
C VAL A 119 11.40 -0.62 -5.52
N LEU A 120 11.68 -1.10 -4.31
CA LEU A 120 12.64 -0.46 -3.41
C LEU A 120 14.05 -0.39 -4.01
N ALA A 121 14.51 -1.45 -4.67
CA ALA A 121 15.81 -1.46 -5.34
C ALA A 121 15.88 -0.42 -6.46
N HIS A 122 14.87 -0.31 -7.32
CA HIS A 122 14.82 0.70 -8.38
C HIS A 122 14.73 2.14 -7.84
N ARG A 123 14.07 2.31 -6.68
CA ARG A 123 13.95 3.61 -6.00
C ARG A 123 15.18 3.99 -5.15
N GLY A 124 16.13 3.06 -4.96
CA GLY A 124 17.25 3.26 -4.03
C GLY A 124 16.80 3.37 -2.58
N LEU A 125 15.73 2.66 -2.23
CA LEU A 125 15.09 2.66 -0.91
C LEU A 125 15.29 1.33 -0.16
N GLU A 126 16.41 0.63 -0.36
CA GLU A 126 16.75 -0.60 0.37
C GLU A 126 17.20 -0.30 1.81
N ILE A 127 16.37 0.46 2.53
CA ILE A 127 16.65 1.05 3.85
C ILE A 127 15.62 0.63 4.91
N PHE A 128 14.69 -0.26 4.57
CA PHE A 128 13.66 -0.73 5.48
C PHE A 128 14.12 -1.95 6.27
N ASP A 129 13.71 -2.02 7.53
CA ASP A 129 14.07 -3.10 8.45
C ASP A 129 13.27 -4.39 8.17
N ALA A 130 12.07 -4.25 7.59
CA ALA A 130 11.20 -5.37 7.23
C ALA A 130 10.24 -5.00 6.09
N ILE A 131 9.84 -6.01 5.30
CA ILE A 131 8.81 -5.92 4.26
C ILE A 131 7.73 -6.94 4.59
N PHE A 132 6.48 -6.48 4.63
CA PHE A 132 5.28 -7.30 4.74
C PHE A 132 4.44 -7.10 3.49
N GLY A 133 4.50 -8.05 2.58
CA GLY A 133 3.57 -8.20 1.49
C GLY A 133 2.32 -8.95 1.93
N VAL A 134 1.39 -9.17 1.01
CA VAL A 134 0.12 -9.85 1.31
C VAL A 134 0.33 -11.30 1.78
N GLU A 135 1.37 -11.97 1.32
CA GLU A 135 1.70 -13.34 1.72
C GLU A 135 2.18 -13.43 3.18
N GLU A 136 3.00 -12.47 3.66
CA GLU A 136 3.50 -12.46 5.04
C GLU A 136 2.39 -12.21 6.06
N VAL A 137 1.28 -11.63 5.64
CA VAL A 137 0.09 -11.41 6.49
C VAL A 137 -1.02 -12.44 6.24
N GLY A 138 -0.67 -13.59 5.62
CA GLY A 138 -1.60 -14.69 5.41
C GLY A 138 -2.70 -14.40 4.39
N PHE A 139 -2.42 -13.57 3.39
CA PHE A 139 -3.34 -13.12 2.35
C PHE A 139 -4.56 -12.34 2.87
N HIS A 140 -4.42 -11.72 4.04
CA HIS A 140 -5.35 -10.70 4.53
C HIS A 140 -4.94 -9.33 3.99
N PRO A 141 -5.65 -8.76 3.00
CA PRO A 141 -5.24 -7.46 2.47
C PRO A 141 -5.66 -6.32 3.39
N LYS A 142 -4.93 -5.20 3.39
CA LYS A 142 -5.46 -3.94 3.90
C LYS A 142 -6.78 -3.62 3.15
N PRO A 143 -7.83 -3.13 3.82
CA PRO A 143 -7.91 -2.66 5.20
C PRO A 143 -8.33 -3.72 6.25
N ASP A 144 -8.20 -5.03 5.99
CA ASP A 144 -8.54 -6.06 6.98
C ASP A 144 -7.68 -5.87 8.25
N ALA A 145 -8.32 -5.90 9.42
CA ALA A 145 -7.63 -5.72 10.70
C ALA A 145 -6.57 -6.82 10.96
N GLY A 146 -6.78 -8.02 10.43
CA GLY A 146 -5.84 -9.14 10.52
C GLY A 146 -4.49 -8.83 9.90
N ALA A 147 -4.46 -8.07 8.80
CA ALA A 147 -3.23 -7.64 8.14
C ALA A 147 -2.34 -6.82 9.10
N TYR A 148 -2.91 -5.83 9.77
CA TYR A 148 -2.17 -4.97 10.70
C TYR A 148 -1.75 -5.73 11.96
N GLN A 149 -2.64 -6.59 12.48
CA GLN A 149 -2.33 -7.42 13.65
C GLN A 149 -1.18 -8.38 13.38
N ALA A 150 -1.09 -8.96 12.18
CA ALA A 150 0.02 -9.82 11.78
C ALA A 150 1.36 -9.05 11.80
N VAL A 151 1.40 -7.84 11.24
CA VAL A 151 2.61 -6.98 11.26
C VAL A 151 2.99 -6.61 12.70
N ILE A 152 2.02 -6.20 13.52
CA ILE A 152 2.25 -5.83 14.93
C ILE A 152 2.80 -7.03 15.70
N ALA A 153 2.21 -8.22 15.57
CA ALA A 153 2.64 -9.43 16.26
C ALA A 153 4.05 -9.85 15.83
N ALA A 154 4.36 -9.81 14.51
CA ALA A 154 5.67 -10.18 14.00
C ALA A 154 6.77 -9.23 14.43
N GLN A 155 6.49 -7.93 14.56
CA GLN A 155 7.48 -6.90 14.85
C GLN A 155 7.51 -6.48 16.33
N GLY A 156 6.48 -6.79 17.11
CA GLY A 156 6.44 -6.56 18.55
C GLY A 156 6.51 -5.09 18.95
N PHE A 157 5.86 -4.19 18.20
CA PHE A 157 5.79 -2.76 18.54
C PHE A 157 4.43 -2.38 19.13
N ASP A 158 4.42 -1.29 19.91
CA ASP A 158 3.18 -0.69 20.40
C ASP A 158 2.58 0.22 19.30
N PRO A 159 1.36 -0.04 18.81
CA PRO A 159 0.70 0.80 17.81
C PRO A 159 0.64 2.28 18.20
N ALA A 160 0.50 2.60 19.49
CA ALA A 160 0.48 3.99 19.96
C ALA A 160 1.80 4.75 19.72
N THR A 161 2.89 4.02 19.43
CA THR A 161 4.19 4.58 19.07
C THR A 161 4.54 4.40 17.58
N ALA A 162 3.54 4.13 16.75
CA ALA A 162 3.70 3.93 15.31
C ALA A 162 3.03 5.01 14.48
N ALA A 163 3.48 5.15 13.24
CA ALA A 163 2.85 5.98 12.21
C ALA A 163 2.69 5.17 10.92
N MET A 164 1.52 5.30 10.26
CA MET A 164 1.22 4.70 8.96
C MET A 164 1.09 5.76 7.88
N PHE A 165 1.81 5.58 6.78
CA PHE A 165 1.77 6.40 5.57
C PHE A 165 1.15 5.58 4.45
N GLU A 166 0.11 6.12 3.80
CA GLU A 166 -0.75 5.36 2.90
C GLU A 166 -1.42 6.30 1.91
N ASP A 167 -1.66 5.89 0.68
CA ASP A 167 -2.33 6.67 -0.35
C ASP A 167 -3.85 6.39 -0.45
N ASP A 168 -4.32 5.23 0.03
CA ASP A 168 -5.75 4.90 0.14
C ASP A 168 -6.27 5.19 1.56
N PRO A 169 -7.17 6.18 1.73
CA PRO A 169 -7.68 6.54 3.05
C PRO A 169 -8.40 5.41 3.78
N ARG A 170 -8.96 4.40 3.07
CA ARG A 170 -9.59 3.24 3.71
C ARG A 170 -8.59 2.43 4.54
N ASN A 171 -7.35 2.36 4.07
CA ASN A 171 -6.27 1.63 4.73
C ASN A 171 -5.72 2.34 5.98
N LEU A 172 -6.13 3.59 6.23
CA LEU A 172 -5.78 4.33 7.45
C LEU A 172 -6.79 4.17 8.59
N LEU A 173 -7.97 3.57 8.32
CA LEU A 173 -9.02 3.41 9.32
C LEU A 173 -8.59 2.52 10.48
N VAL A 174 -8.06 1.34 10.20
CA VAL A 174 -7.60 0.40 11.23
C VAL A 174 -6.38 0.93 12.00
N PRO A 175 -5.34 1.48 11.33
CA PRO A 175 -4.25 2.16 12.04
C PRO A 175 -4.71 3.24 13.03
N ASP A 176 -5.66 4.10 12.65
CA ASP A 176 -6.23 5.11 13.56
C ASP A 176 -6.92 4.49 14.76
N GLN A 177 -7.74 3.45 14.54
CA GLN A 177 -8.41 2.71 15.62
C GLN A 177 -7.43 2.02 16.59
N LEU A 178 -6.27 1.63 16.10
CA LEU A 178 -5.18 1.05 16.89
C LEU A 178 -4.33 2.11 17.61
N GLY A 179 -4.58 3.40 17.37
CA GLY A 179 -3.88 4.52 18.00
C GLY A 179 -2.60 4.97 17.28
N MET A 180 -2.34 4.49 16.08
CA MET A 180 -1.22 4.94 15.24
C MET A 180 -1.44 6.40 14.80
N ARG A 181 -0.36 7.09 14.45
CA ARG A 181 -0.45 8.30 13.62
C ARG A 181 -0.74 7.88 12.19
N THR A 182 -1.66 8.60 11.53
CA THR A 182 -2.07 8.30 10.16
C THR A 182 -1.80 9.49 9.25
N VAL A 183 -1.13 9.21 8.14
CA VAL A 183 -0.74 10.21 7.14
C VAL A 183 -1.18 9.74 5.77
N LEU A 184 -2.10 10.47 5.16
CA LEU A 184 -2.48 10.26 3.77
C LEU A 184 -1.45 10.91 2.85
N VAL A 185 -0.88 10.12 1.95
CA VAL A 185 0.04 10.58 0.91
C VAL A 185 -0.72 10.75 -0.40
N GLY A 186 -0.61 11.92 -1.00
CA GLY A 186 -1.36 12.22 -2.23
C GLY A 186 -2.80 12.70 -1.98
N SER A 187 -3.64 12.53 -2.99
CA SER A 187 -5.01 13.03 -2.99
C SER A 187 -6.03 12.11 -2.34
N GLY A 188 -5.66 10.86 -2.05
CA GLY A 188 -6.57 9.82 -1.57
C GLY A 188 -7.61 9.36 -2.60
N ARG A 189 -7.37 9.64 -3.88
CA ARG A 189 -8.29 9.27 -4.97
C ARG A 189 -7.84 7.98 -5.61
N HIS A 190 -8.59 6.91 -5.38
CA HIS A 190 -8.33 5.58 -5.93
C HIS A 190 -9.55 5.00 -6.63
N GLY A 191 -9.29 4.26 -7.72
CA GLY A 191 -10.30 3.52 -8.46
C GLY A 191 -11.23 4.39 -9.30
N PRO A 192 -12.21 3.77 -9.99
CA PRO A 192 -13.12 4.44 -10.89
C PRO A 192 -14.19 5.30 -10.19
N ASP A 193 -14.35 5.15 -8.89
CA ASP A 193 -15.28 5.96 -8.08
C ASP A 193 -14.65 7.30 -7.62
N LEU A 194 -13.85 7.92 -8.48
CA LEU A 194 -13.28 9.27 -8.28
C LEU A 194 -14.34 10.36 -7.98
N LEU A 195 -15.63 10.04 -8.11
CA LEU A 195 -16.75 10.97 -7.98
C LEU A 195 -17.44 10.91 -6.61
N GLY A 196 -17.11 9.98 -5.73
CA GLY A 196 -17.87 9.71 -4.49
C GLY A 196 -17.15 9.99 -3.17
N PHE A 197 -15.85 10.21 -3.16
CA PHE A 197 -15.15 10.56 -1.92
C PHE A 197 -15.15 12.07 -1.74
N ASP A 198 -15.91 12.50 -0.75
CA ASP A 198 -15.93 13.88 -0.23
C ASP A 198 -14.48 14.27 0.17
N ARG A 199 -14.19 15.59 0.09
CA ARG A 199 -12.86 16.14 0.49
C ARG A 199 -12.54 15.92 1.97
N ASP A 200 -13.50 15.45 2.76
CA ASP A 200 -13.34 15.04 4.14
C ASP A 200 -13.15 13.51 4.18
N HIS A 201 -11.89 13.06 4.18
CA HIS A 201 -11.53 11.64 4.31
C HIS A 201 -11.87 11.04 5.69
N GLY A 202 -12.54 11.81 6.56
CA GLY A 202 -12.90 11.40 7.91
C GLY A 202 -11.76 11.59 8.93
N ARG A 203 -12.10 11.41 10.23
CA ARG A 203 -11.20 11.69 11.35
C ARG A 203 -9.98 10.76 11.42
N HIS A 204 -10.04 9.62 10.74
CA HIS A 204 -8.95 8.63 10.69
C HIS A 204 -7.78 9.07 9.79
N VAL A 205 -7.95 10.09 8.97
CA VAL A 205 -6.84 10.78 8.28
C VAL A 205 -6.41 11.97 9.13
N GLN A 206 -5.40 11.77 9.99
CA GLN A 206 -4.95 12.81 10.92
C GLN A 206 -4.07 13.86 10.24
N PHE A 207 -3.33 13.47 9.21
CA PHE A 207 -2.46 14.33 8.40
C PHE A 207 -2.59 13.96 6.92
N GLN A 208 -2.32 14.92 6.05
CA GLN A 208 -2.24 14.70 4.61
C GLN A 208 -1.06 15.47 4.03
N THR A 209 -0.37 14.85 3.07
CA THR A 209 0.70 15.49 2.31
C THR A 209 0.66 15.13 0.84
N MET A 210 0.99 16.09 -0.01
CA MET A 210 1.23 15.85 -1.44
C MET A 210 2.71 15.61 -1.74
N ASP A 211 3.59 15.83 -0.75
CA ASP A 211 5.04 15.65 -0.87
C ASP A 211 5.55 14.97 0.40
N LEU A 212 5.74 13.65 0.30
CA LEU A 212 6.20 12.83 1.41
C LEU A 212 7.60 13.25 1.89
N THR A 213 8.50 13.59 0.96
CA THR A 213 9.87 13.95 1.29
C THR A 213 9.92 15.23 2.14
N SER A 214 9.22 16.27 1.72
CA SER A 214 9.12 17.51 2.48
C SER A 214 8.43 17.28 3.83
N PHE A 215 7.35 16.53 3.86
CA PHE A 215 6.64 16.19 5.10
C PHE A 215 7.56 15.53 6.13
N LEU A 216 8.34 14.51 5.71
CA LEU A 216 9.24 13.79 6.62
C LEU A 216 10.41 14.67 7.11
N ARG A 217 10.92 15.59 6.29
CA ARG A 217 11.96 16.55 6.68
C ARG A 217 11.51 17.56 7.71
N ASP A 218 10.24 17.96 7.63
CA ASP A 218 9.64 18.97 8.51
C ASP A 218 9.13 18.40 9.83
N LEU A 219 9.20 17.06 10.03
CA LEU A 219 8.83 16.44 11.29
C LEU A 219 9.77 16.94 12.41
N PRO A 220 9.21 17.41 13.54
CA PRO A 220 10.02 17.80 14.69
C PRO A 220 10.79 16.59 15.22
N ARG A 221 12.11 16.73 15.28
CA ARG A 221 13.05 15.75 15.80
C ARG A 221 13.19 15.85 17.31
#